data_17c96297df4e3e88b33437383498dac0
#
_entry.id   17c96297df4e3e88b33437383498dac0
#
_cell.length_a   1.000
_cell.length_b   1.000
_cell.length_c   1.000
_cell.angle_alpha   90.00
_cell.angle_beta   90.00
_cell.angle_gamma   90.00
#
_symmetry.space_group_name_H-M   'P 1'
#
loop_
_entity.id
_entity.type
_entity.pdbx_description
1 polymer ?
#
loop_
_entity_poly.entity_id
_entity_poly.type
_entity_poly.pdbx_seq_one_letter_code
_entity_poly.pdbx_strand_id
1 'polypeptide(L)'
;AVLTVCGLEDEGKLEMAGARGAVILSKSEMTAMEMVRTILALTDRAGQLMRELTDLCGSCEGCTEGHCTFRDADIEELIRPAVTVPDWARAEADIAPDAKLDCHVDEGSGVITVCETFYDHDLSDIPGELLEALRKSGCCLSVLEDMLMENDVIYDK
;
A
#
# COMPACT_ATOMS: atom_id res chain seq x y z
N ALA A 1 -11.35 21.26 22.49
CA ALA A 1 -12.36 20.35 21.86
C ALA A 1 -11.73 19.10 21.24
N VAL A 2 -10.80 19.22 20.29
CA VAL A 2 -10.20 18.03 19.63
C VAL A 2 -9.37 17.21 20.62
N LEU A 3 -8.51 17.84 21.42
CA LEU A 3 -7.69 17.16 22.42
C LEU A 3 -8.53 16.46 23.49
N THR A 4 -9.66 17.04 23.87
CA THR A 4 -10.64 16.45 24.79
C THR A 4 -11.18 15.12 24.25
N VAL A 5 -11.62 15.12 22.99
CA VAL A 5 -12.19 13.93 22.35
C VAL A 5 -11.16 12.80 22.23
N CYS A 6 -9.88 13.14 22.03
CA CYS A 6 -8.78 12.18 21.94
C CYS A 6 -8.20 11.78 23.32
N GLY A 7 -8.69 12.35 24.43
CA GLY A 7 -8.14 12.09 25.76
C GLY A 7 -6.72 12.61 25.98
N LEU A 8 -6.32 13.64 25.23
CA LEU A 8 -4.97 14.23 25.25
C LEU A 8 -4.88 15.55 26.04
N GLU A 9 -5.95 15.96 26.73
CA GLU A 9 -5.99 17.27 27.41
C GLU A 9 -5.01 17.39 28.57
N ASP A 10 -4.83 16.33 29.33
CA ASP A 10 -4.01 16.31 30.53
C ASP A 10 -2.57 15.81 30.27
N GLU A 11 -2.22 15.57 29.01
CA GLU A 11 -0.91 15.05 28.65
C GLU A 11 0.13 16.16 28.58
N GLY A 12 1.16 16.06 29.42
CA GLY A 12 2.22 17.07 29.51
C GLY A 12 3.14 17.15 28.30
N LYS A 13 3.21 16.07 27.50
CA LYS A 13 4.03 16.00 26.29
C LYS A 13 3.30 15.21 25.20
N LEU A 14 3.19 15.84 24.04
CA LEU A 14 2.68 15.23 22.84
C LEU A 14 3.79 15.13 21.80
N GLU A 15 3.80 14.04 21.06
CA GLU A 15 4.60 13.87 19.86
C GLU A 15 3.76 14.20 18.64
N MET A 16 4.39 14.84 17.67
CA MET A 16 3.76 15.19 16.41
C MET A 16 4.55 14.54 15.27
N ALA A 17 3.87 13.70 14.49
CA ALA A 17 4.38 13.16 13.26
C ALA A 17 3.64 13.80 12.09
N GLY A 18 4.40 14.39 11.16
CA GLY A 18 3.87 15.00 9.95
C GLY A 18 4.08 14.06 8.76
N ALA A 19 3.01 13.87 7.99
CA ALA A 19 3.08 13.30 6.65
C ALA A 19 2.45 14.29 5.67
N ARG A 20 2.72 14.14 4.38
CA ARG A 20 2.11 15.04 3.39
C ARG A 20 0.57 14.95 3.49
N GLY A 21 -0.10 16.06 3.75
CA GLY A 21 -1.55 16.12 3.91
C GLY A 21 -2.13 15.64 5.23
N ALA A 22 -1.29 15.19 6.19
CA ALA A 22 -1.75 14.73 7.49
C ALA A 22 -0.79 15.09 8.63
N VAL A 23 -1.35 15.32 9.81
CA VAL A 23 -0.60 15.47 11.06
C VAL A 23 -1.18 14.51 12.09
N ILE A 24 -0.33 13.68 12.67
CA ILE A 24 -0.69 12.75 13.74
C ILE A 24 -0.16 13.33 15.05
N LEU A 25 -1.04 13.53 16.00
CA LEU A 25 -0.69 13.88 17.38
C LEU A 25 -0.88 12.66 18.26
N SER A 26 0.14 12.30 18.99
CA SER A 26 0.11 11.16 19.89
C SER A 26 0.72 11.51 21.24
N LYS A 27 0.40 10.72 22.24
CA LYS A 27 1.02 10.79 23.56
C LYS A 27 2.48 10.34 23.47
N SER A 28 3.41 11.05 24.11
CA SER A 28 4.84 10.72 24.04
C SER A 28 5.22 9.42 24.77
N GLU A 29 4.46 9.06 25.80
CA GLU A 29 4.66 7.83 26.59
C GLU A 29 3.38 7.00 26.59
N MET A 30 3.27 6.09 25.62
CA MET A 30 2.13 5.18 25.52
C MET A 30 2.44 3.85 26.21
N THR A 31 1.44 3.30 26.91
CA THR A 31 1.44 1.90 27.31
C THR A 31 1.27 1.02 26.07
N ALA A 32 1.67 -0.25 26.15
CA ALA A 32 1.51 -1.21 25.06
C ALA A 32 0.04 -1.30 24.58
N MET A 33 -0.92 -1.23 25.49
CA MET A 33 -2.34 -1.26 25.13
C MET A 33 -2.81 0.03 24.41
N GLU A 34 -2.28 1.18 24.80
CA GLU A 34 -2.54 2.45 24.09
C GLU A 34 -1.94 2.44 22.70
N MET A 35 -0.72 1.90 22.53
CA MET A 35 -0.11 1.71 21.21
C MET A 35 -0.97 0.83 20.30
N VAL A 36 -1.44 -0.31 20.80
CA VAL A 36 -2.32 -1.22 20.03
C VAL A 36 -3.61 -0.51 19.61
N ARG A 37 -4.25 0.23 20.52
CA ARG A 37 -5.48 0.98 20.20
C ARG A 37 -5.22 2.07 19.17
N THR A 38 -4.09 2.77 19.26
CA THR A 38 -3.70 3.80 18.28
C THR A 38 -3.46 3.19 16.91
N ILE A 39 -2.73 2.07 16.83
CA ILE A 39 -2.51 1.33 15.57
C ILE A 39 -3.85 0.92 14.95
N LEU A 40 -4.76 0.36 15.73
CA LEU A 40 -6.08 -0.04 15.24
C LEU A 40 -6.88 1.16 14.71
N ALA A 41 -6.88 2.28 15.41
CA ALA A 41 -7.58 3.50 14.99
C ALA A 41 -6.98 4.09 13.70
N LEU A 42 -5.65 4.09 13.55
CA LEU A 42 -4.98 4.54 12.34
C LEU A 42 -5.28 3.61 11.16
N THR A 43 -5.29 2.31 11.38
CA THR A 43 -5.64 1.32 10.36
C THR A 43 -7.09 1.48 9.91
N ASP A 44 -8.02 1.70 10.83
CA ASP A 44 -9.43 1.94 10.50
C ASP A 44 -9.59 3.23 9.68
N ARG A 45 -8.88 4.31 10.05
CA ARG A 45 -8.90 5.56 9.27
C ARG A 45 -8.28 5.40 7.89
N ALA A 46 -7.18 4.65 7.76
CA ALA A 46 -6.59 4.31 6.46
C ALA A 46 -7.59 3.56 5.59
N GLY A 47 -8.27 2.55 6.13
CA GLY A 47 -9.32 1.82 5.42
C GLY A 47 -10.50 2.71 4.99
N GLN A 48 -10.87 3.72 5.78
CA GLN A 48 -11.90 4.69 5.39
C GLN A 48 -11.44 5.56 4.21
N LEU A 49 -10.22 6.08 4.26
CA LEU A 49 -9.65 6.90 3.18
C LEU A 49 -9.53 6.10 1.88
N MET A 50 -9.14 4.82 1.97
CA MET A 50 -9.08 3.95 0.80
C MET A 50 -10.45 3.68 0.20
N ARG A 51 -11.50 3.50 1.02
CA ARG A 51 -12.87 3.39 0.49
C ARG A 51 -13.31 4.68 -0.21
N GLU A 52 -13.07 5.84 0.41
CA GLU A 52 -13.35 7.14 -0.19
C GLU A 52 -12.63 7.28 -1.54
N LEU A 53 -11.38 6.83 -1.62
CA LEU A 53 -10.58 6.85 -2.84
C LEU A 53 -11.16 5.92 -3.92
N THR A 54 -11.55 4.69 -3.56
CA THR A 54 -12.18 3.75 -4.51
C THR A 54 -13.54 4.23 -4.98
N ASP A 55 -14.31 4.92 -4.14
CA ASP A 55 -15.58 5.55 -4.53
C ASP A 55 -15.37 6.71 -5.53
N LEU A 56 -14.28 7.47 -5.38
CA LEU A 56 -13.91 8.55 -6.31
C LEU A 56 -13.51 8.02 -7.69
N CYS A 57 -12.85 6.87 -7.75
CA CYS A 57 -12.38 6.26 -9.00
C CYS A 57 -13.45 5.46 -9.76
N GLY A 58 -14.62 5.25 -9.18
CA GLY A 58 -15.70 4.47 -9.75
C GLY A 58 -15.60 2.97 -9.47
N SER A 59 -16.54 2.20 -9.98
CA SER A 59 -16.56 0.75 -9.81
C SER A 59 -15.64 0.06 -10.81
N CYS A 60 -14.75 -0.78 -10.32
CA CYS A 60 -13.96 -1.68 -11.13
C CYS A 60 -14.88 -2.66 -11.89
N GLU A 61 -14.72 -2.79 -13.21
CA GLU A 61 -15.50 -3.73 -14.03
C GLU A 61 -15.37 -5.18 -13.52
N GLY A 62 -14.16 -5.59 -13.11
CA GLY A 62 -13.92 -6.90 -12.54
C GLY A 62 -14.72 -7.19 -11.27
N CYS A 63 -15.00 -6.19 -10.44
CA CYS A 63 -15.85 -6.35 -9.25
C CYS A 63 -17.34 -6.52 -9.60
N THR A 64 -17.82 -5.80 -10.62
CA THR A 64 -19.23 -5.88 -11.05
C THR A 64 -19.51 -7.21 -11.75
N GLU A 65 -18.57 -7.76 -12.49
CA GLU A 65 -18.69 -9.03 -13.20
C GLU A 65 -18.30 -10.25 -12.34
N GLY A 66 -17.75 -10.04 -11.14
CA GLY A 66 -17.31 -11.11 -10.26
C GLY A 66 -15.98 -11.77 -10.64
N HIS A 67 -15.23 -11.17 -11.55
CA HIS A 67 -13.96 -11.67 -12.09
C HIS A 67 -12.71 -10.98 -11.50
N CYS A 68 -12.82 -10.33 -10.35
CA CYS A 68 -11.68 -9.67 -9.71
C CYS A 68 -10.61 -10.71 -9.32
N THR A 69 -9.43 -10.58 -9.91
CA THR A 69 -8.28 -11.47 -9.64
C THR A 69 -7.78 -11.38 -8.21
N PHE A 70 -8.01 -10.26 -7.53
CA PHE A 70 -7.59 -10.02 -6.15
C PHE A 70 -8.62 -10.41 -5.09
N ARG A 71 -9.86 -10.76 -5.51
CA ARG A 71 -10.95 -11.07 -4.57
C ARG A 71 -10.67 -12.28 -3.69
N ASP A 72 -10.14 -13.33 -4.33
CA ASP A 72 -9.88 -14.63 -3.72
C ASP A 72 -8.38 -14.97 -3.71
N ALA A 73 -7.52 -14.02 -4.13
CA ALA A 73 -6.08 -14.21 -4.12
C ALA A 73 -5.54 -14.31 -2.69
N ASP A 74 -4.55 -15.16 -2.51
CA ASP A 74 -3.76 -15.17 -1.29
C ASP A 74 -2.90 -13.90 -1.25
N ILE A 75 -3.00 -13.13 -0.17
CA ILE A 75 -2.21 -11.89 -0.02
C ILE A 75 -0.71 -12.18 -0.04
N GLU A 76 -0.29 -13.35 0.46
CA GLU A 76 1.11 -13.77 0.36
C GLU A 76 1.56 -13.98 -1.10
N GLU A 77 0.64 -14.28 -2.01
CA GLU A 77 0.93 -14.34 -3.45
C GLU A 77 1.06 -12.95 -4.08
N LEU A 78 0.29 -11.98 -3.62
CA LEU A 78 0.34 -10.60 -4.13
C LEU A 78 1.64 -9.88 -3.74
N ILE A 79 2.19 -10.21 -2.56
CA ILE A 79 3.41 -9.59 -2.03
C ILE A 79 4.66 -10.46 -2.23
N ARG A 80 4.65 -11.35 -3.22
CA ARG A 80 5.84 -12.15 -3.54
C ARG A 80 7.02 -11.25 -3.85
N PRO A 81 8.23 -11.58 -3.33
CA PRO A 81 9.42 -10.79 -3.64
C PRO A 81 9.64 -10.80 -5.16
N ALA A 82 9.91 -9.63 -5.68
CA ALA A 82 10.28 -9.43 -7.08
C ALA A 82 11.49 -10.30 -7.46
N VAL A 83 11.62 -10.58 -8.74
CA VAL A 83 12.76 -11.34 -9.30
C VAL A 83 14.06 -10.65 -8.90
N THR A 84 14.93 -11.37 -8.16
CA THR A 84 16.23 -10.85 -7.77
C THR A 84 17.21 -10.98 -8.94
N VAL A 85 17.55 -9.86 -9.56
CA VAL A 85 18.57 -9.77 -10.60
C VAL A 85 19.87 -9.27 -9.93
N PRO A 86 21.02 -9.91 -10.19
CA PRO A 86 22.31 -9.47 -9.64
C PRO A 86 22.67 -8.03 -10.05
N ASP A 87 23.32 -7.28 -9.16
CA ASP A 87 23.67 -5.87 -9.39
C ASP A 87 24.48 -5.64 -10.66
N TRP A 88 25.41 -6.57 -10.98
CA TRP A 88 26.20 -6.50 -12.21
C TRP A 88 25.31 -6.58 -13.47
N ALA A 89 24.25 -7.40 -13.44
CA ALA A 89 23.35 -7.56 -14.58
C ALA A 89 22.41 -6.36 -14.73
N ARG A 90 21.98 -5.76 -13.60
CA ARG A 90 21.24 -4.50 -13.61
C ARG A 90 22.08 -3.37 -14.20
N ALA A 91 23.33 -3.25 -13.77
CA ALA A 91 24.26 -2.22 -14.28
C ALA A 91 24.53 -2.37 -15.79
N GLU A 92 24.65 -3.60 -16.29
CA GLU A 92 24.88 -3.88 -17.72
C GLU A 92 23.64 -3.61 -18.58
N ALA A 93 22.46 -3.74 -17.99
CA ALA A 93 21.16 -3.45 -18.62
C ALA A 93 20.69 -1.99 -18.45
N ASP A 94 21.47 -1.14 -17.78
CA ASP A 94 21.14 0.26 -17.43
C ASP A 94 19.86 0.38 -16.57
N ILE A 95 19.62 -0.60 -15.70
CA ILE A 95 18.50 -0.64 -14.75
C ILE A 95 18.96 -0.08 -13.41
N ALA A 96 18.20 0.87 -12.85
CA ALA A 96 18.53 1.46 -11.56
C ALA A 96 18.57 0.41 -10.42
N PRO A 97 19.45 0.54 -9.42
CA PRO A 97 19.58 -0.45 -8.34
C PRO A 97 18.31 -0.68 -7.53
N ASP A 98 17.49 0.35 -7.41
CA ASP A 98 16.25 0.42 -6.66
C ASP A 98 14.99 0.28 -7.53
N ALA A 99 15.16 0.13 -8.86
CA ALA A 99 14.04 -0.04 -9.76
C ALA A 99 13.28 -1.35 -9.49
N LYS A 100 11.97 -1.28 -9.55
CA LYS A 100 11.11 -2.48 -9.57
C LYS A 100 11.28 -3.22 -10.89
N LEU A 101 11.22 -4.54 -10.82
CA LEU A 101 11.41 -5.40 -11.96
C LEU A 101 10.15 -6.20 -12.26
N ASP A 102 9.86 -6.32 -13.53
CA ASP A 102 8.87 -7.24 -14.06
C ASP A 102 9.52 -8.31 -14.90
N CYS A 103 8.89 -9.47 -15.04
CA CYS A 103 9.40 -10.55 -15.86
C CYS A 103 8.33 -11.06 -16.83
N HIS A 104 8.72 -11.16 -18.09
CA HIS A 104 7.90 -11.71 -19.16
C HIS A 104 8.47 -13.05 -19.61
N VAL A 105 7.60 -14.04 -19.75
CA VAL A 105 7.96 -15.39 -20.17
C VAL A 105 7.40 -15.64 -21.56
N ASP A 106 8.28 -15.94 -22.51
CA ASP A 106 7.87 -16.43 -23.82
C ASP A 106 7.64 -17.95 -23.76
N GLU A 107 6.36 -18.34 -23.79
CA GLU A 107 5.99 -19.75 -23.70
C GLU A 107 6.73 -20.62 -24.70
N GLY A 108 7.38 -21.70 -24.23
CA GLY A 108 8.07 -22.66 -25.04
C GLY A 108 9.42 -22.20 -25.61
N SER A 109 9.84 -20.96 -25.42
CA SER A 109 11.13 -20.43 -25.90
C SER A 109 12.29 -20.73 -24.95
N GLY A 110 12.02 -20.98 -23.68
CA GLY A 110 13.04 -21.06 -22.63
C GLY A 110 13.67 -19.71 -22.28
N VAL A 111 13.05 -18.59 -22.70
CA VAL A 111 13.53 -17.23 -22.46
C VAL A 111 12.63 -16.56 -21.43
N ILE A 112 13.27 -15.94 -20.44
CA ILE A 112 12.62 -15.03 -19.49
C ILE A 112 13.27 -13.66 -19.67
N THR A 113 12.46 -12.66 -19.99
CA THR A 113 12.91 -11.27 -20.10
C THR A 113 12.58 -10.55 -18.80
N VAL A 114 13.57 -9.92 -18.20
CA VAL A 114 13.40 -9.07 -17.02
C VAL A 114 13.62 -7.61 -17.45
N CYS A 115 12.71 -6.73 -17.10
CA CYS A 115 12.79 -5.31 -17.41
C CYS A 115 12.39 -4.47 -16.21
N GLU A 116 12.74 -3.19 -16.24
CA GLU A 116 12.25 -2.21 -15.29
C GLU A 116 10.75 -1.97 -15.54
N THR A 117 9.97 -1.87 -14.45
CA THR A 117 8.55 -1.53 -14.55
C THR A 117 8.40 -0.04 -14.89
N PHE A 118 7.24 0.32 -15.42
CA PHE A 118 6.90 1.72 -15.70
C PHE A 118 6.30 2.44 -14.49
N TYR A 119 6.08 1.71 -13.38
CA TYR A 119 5.50 2.21 -12.13
C TYR A 119 6.48 2.04 -10.98
N ASP A 120 6.40 2.93 -10.00
CA ASP A 120 7.25 2.91 -8.81
C ASP A 120 6.61 2.14 -7.64
N HIS A 121 5.27 2.06 -7.61
CA HIS A 121 4.51 1.49 -6.49
C HIS A 121 3.43 0.52 -6.97
N ASP A 122 3.21 -0.53 -6.17
CA ASP A 122 2.17 -1.53 -6.33
C ASP A 122 1.74 -2.10 -4.97
N LEU A 123 0.89 -3.12 -4.94
CA LEU A 123 0.45 -3.75 -3.70
C LEU A 123 1.60 -4.37 -2.89
N SER A 124 2.74 -4.66 -3.51
CA SER A 124 3.88 -5.23 -2.78
C SER A 124 4.54 -4.25 -1.80
N ASP A 125 4.30 -2.94 -1.97
CA ASP A 125 4.76 -1.90 -1.03
C ASP A 125 3.89 -1.80 0.22
N ILE A 126 2.73 -2.46 0.21
CA ILE A 126 1.77 -2.40 1.32
C ILE A 126 1.94 -3.66 2.19
N PRO A 127 2.15 -3.50 3.51
CA PRO A 127 2.23 -4.64 4.42
C PRO A 127 1.01 -5.57 4.30
N GLY A 128 1.23 -6.90 4.29
CA GLY A 128 0.17 -7.89 4.10
C GLY A 128 -0.98 -7.77 5.09
N GLU A 129 -0.67 -7.46 6.36
CA GLU A 129 -1.71 -7.24 7.38
C GLU A 129 -2.61 -6.04 7.04
N LEU A 130 -2.05 -5.01 6.42
CA LEU A 130 -2.82 -3.85 5.98
C LEU A 130 -3.67 -4.18 4.75
N LEU A 131 -3.14 -4.92 3.77
CA LEU A 131 -3.90 -5.42 2.63
C LEU A 131 -5.09 -6.26 3.08
N GLU A 132 -4.89 -7.16 4.05
CA GLU A 132 -5.96 -7.97 4.62
C GLU A 132 -7.03 -7.12 5.32
N ALA A 133 -6.62 -6.08 6.06
CA ALA A 133 -7.54 -5.15 6.71
C ALA A 133 -8.33 -4.33 5.68
N LEU A 134 -7.69 -3.85 4.62
CA LEU A 134 -8.31 -3.12 3.52
C LEU A 134 -9.33 -4.01 2.80
N ARG A 135 -8.96 -5.25 2.46
CA ARG A 135 -9.86 -6.22 1.85
C ARG A 135 -11.09 -6.49 2.72
N LYS A 136 -10.90 -6.73 4.02
CA LYS A 136 -12.01 -6.93 4.98
C LYS A 136 -12.90 -5.70 5.12
N SER A 137 -12.36 -4.52 4.95
CA SER A 137 -13.13 -3.27 4.99
C SER A 137 -13.91 -2.97 3.70
N GLY A 138 -13.74 -3.82 2.67
CA GLY A 138 -14.46 -3.71 1.40
C GLY A 138 -13.71 -2.92 0.32
N CYS A 139 -12.42 -2.60 0.53
CA CYS A 139 -11.60 -2.02 -0.53
C CYS A 139 -11.40 -3.02 -1.67
N CYS A 140 -11.53 -2.53 -2.90
CA CYS A 140 -11.15 -3.28 -4.09
C CYS A 140 -9.63 -3.19 -4.27
N LEU A 141 -8.93 -4.30 -4.09
CA LEU A 141 -7.47 -4.32 -4.24
C LEU A 141 -7.04 -4.08 -5.69
N SER A 142 -7.85 -4.45 -6.69
CA SER A 142 -7.56 -4.16 -8.09
C SER A 142 -7.54 -2.65 -8.38
N VAL A 143 -8.52 -1.92 -7.88
CA VAL A 143 -8.55 -0.45 -8.02
C VAL A 143 -7.40 0.19 -7.26
N LEU A 144 -7.06 -0.34 -6.08
CA LEU A 144 -5.92 0.14 -5.32
C LEU A 144 -4.60 -0.08 -6.06
N GLU A 145 -4.42 -1.25 -6.69
CA GLU A 145 -3.27 -1.56 -7.53
C GLU A 145 -3.13 -0.56 -8.68
N ASP A 146 -4.21 -0.39 -9.45
CA ASP A 146 -4.23 0.56 -10.57
C ASP A 146 -3.83 1.97 -10.12
N MET A 147 -4.33 2.43 -8.97
CA MET A 147 -3.99 3.74 -8.42
C MET A 147 -2.53 3.86 -7.99
N LEU A 148 -1.96 2.82 -7.40
CA LEU A 148 -0.55 2.81 -7.02
C LEU A 148 0.35 2.85 -8.25
N MET A 149 0.00 2.11 -9.30
CA MET A 149 0.74 2.07 -10.56
C MET A 149 0.62 3.36 -11.37
N GLU A 150 -0.50 4.08 -11.29
CA GLU A 150 -0.70 5.36 -11.98
C GLU A 150 0.05 6.54 -11.33
N ASN A 151 0.62 6.37 -10.14
CA ASN A 151 1.53 7.33 -9.48
C ASN A 151 0.94 8.70 -9.08
N ASP A 152 -0.28 9.03 -9.49
CA ASP A 152 -0.85 10.37 -9.32
C ASP A 152 -1.62 10.57 -8.00
N VAL A 153 -1.97 9.49 -7.31
CA VAL A 153 -2.92 9.56 -6.19
C VAL A 153 -2.24 9.73 -4.83
N ILE A 154 -1.05 9.18 -4.65
CA ILE A 154 -0.36 9.15 -3.34
C ILE A 154 0.83 10.11 -3.29
N TYR A 155 1.46 10.39 -4.41
CA TYR A 155 2.64 11.24 -4.52
C TYR A 155 2.42 12.36 -5.53
N ASP A 156 1.65 13.38 -5.10
CA ASP A 156 1.54 14.63 -5.85
C ASP A 156 2.95 15.25 -5.98
N LYS A 157 3.47 15.32 -7.20
CA LYS A 157 4.82 15.84 -7.50
C LYS A 157 4.84 17.35 -7.47
#